data_664af91f2332426c583a076b0b406e04
#
_entry.id   664af91f2332426c583a076b0b406e04
#
_cell.length_a   1.000
_cell.length_b   1.000
_cell.length_c   1.000
_cell.angle_alpha   90.00
_cell.angle_beta   90.00
_cell.angle_gamma   90.00
#
_symmetry.space_group_name_H-M   'P 1'
#
loop_
_entity.id
_entity.type
_entity.pdbx_description
1 polymer ?
#
loop_
_entity_poly.entity_id
_entity_poly.type
_entity_poly.pdbx_seq_one_letter_code
_entity_poly.pdbx_strand_id
1 'polypeptide(L)'
;SCPILLSLLGQARDSFPFDVETNGTVRRVEELLAPYNVSFGNRVARQMEDYVRIYCACFPSPASRLNEALENILLSEVVAKLENRNVEDREALAAEFDGLGLHRCADFVRGLNEEFL
;
A
#
# COMPACT_ATOMS: atom_id res chain seq x y z
N SER A 1 3.77 -7.38 17.67
CA SER A 1 4.90 -7.08 16.79
C SER A 1 5.78 -8.28 16.56
N CYS A 2 6.53 -8.28 15.46
CA CYS A 2 7.45 -9.35 15.13
C CYS A 2 8.72 -9.21 15.96
N PRO A 3 9.09 -10.20 16.78
CA PRO A 3 10.19 -10.06 17.71
C PRO A 3 11.59 -10.14 17.09
N ILE A 4 11.76 -10.77 15.93
CA ILE A 4 13.10 -11.02 15.38
C ILE A 4 13.10 -10.69 13.89
N LEU A 5 13.21 -9.39 13.55
CA LEU A 5 13.02 -8.93 12.19
C LEU A 5 14.05 -9.49 11.19
N LEU A 6 15.33 -9.51 11.55
CA LEU A 6 16.37 -9.98 10.63
C LEU A 6 16.22 -11.47 10.31
N SER A 7 15.89 -12.26 11.33
CA SER A 7 15.66 -13.68 11.15
C SER A 7 14.40 -13.92 10.32
N LEU A 8 13.33 -13.13 10.58
CA LEU A 8 12.07 -13.28 9.88
C LEU A 8 12.15 -12.85 8.42
N LEU A 9 12.98 -11.88 8.10
CA LEU A 9 13.12 -11.41 6.72
C LEU A 9 13.54 -12.54 5.78
N GLY A 10 14.54 -13.31 6.16
CA GLY A 10 14.99 -14.44 5.36
C GLY A 10 13.91 -15.51 5.23
N GLN A 11 13.26 -15.85 6.35
CA GLN A 11 12.19 -16.84 6.35
C GLN A 11 10.98 -16.37 5.53
N ALA A 12 10.62 -15.09 5.64
CA ALA A 12 9.47 -14.55 4.95
C ALA A 12 9.67 -14.54 3.43
N ARG A 13 10.88 -14.25 2.97
CA ARG A 13 11.17 -14.28 1.52
C ARG A 13 10.99 -15.68 0.94
N ASP A 14 11.29 -16.71 1.73
CA ASP A 14 11.16 -18.10 1.27
C ASP A 14 9.76 -18.65 1.43
N SER A 15 9.06 -18.28 2.51
CA SER A 15 7.78 -18.89 2.88
C SER A 15 6.55 -18.11 2.44
N PHE A 16 6.68 -16.81 2.18
CA PHE A 16 5.56 -15.98 1.75
C PHE A 16 5.99 -15.12 0.57
N PRO A 17 5.90 -15.67 -0.65
CA PRO A 17 6.29 -14.91 -1.84
C PRO A 17 5.33 -13.76 -2.09
N PHE A 18 5.90 -12.58 -2.28
CA PHE A 18 5.16 -11.40 -2.65
C PHE A 18 6.00 -10.57 -3.60
N ASP A 19 5.42 -10.22 -4.74
CA ASP A 19 6.09 -9.48 -5.79
C ASP A 19 5.24 -8.29 -6.19
N VAL A 20 5.77 -7.10 -6.04
CA VAL A 20 5.08 -5.85 -6.37
C VAL A 20 4.70 -5.80 -7.85
N GLU A 21 5.57 -6.29 -8.74
CA GLU A 21 5.33 -6.21 -10.17
C GLU A 21 4.15 -7.07 -10.64
N THR A 22 3.87 -8.15 -9.94
CA THR A 22 2.78 -9.06 -10.32
C THR A 22 1.54 -8.93 -9.46
N ASN A 23 1.59 -8.17 -8.38
CA ASN A 23 0.43 -8.01 -7.50
C ASN A 23 -0.60 -7.06 -8.13
N GLY A 24 -1.82 -7.56 -8.35
CA GLY A 24 -2.87 -6.80 -9.03
C GLY A 24 -3.29 -5.54 -8.29
N THR A 25 -3.36 -5.60 -6.96
CA THR A 25 -3.75 -4.43 -6.16
C THR A 25 -2.71 -3.32 -6.28
N VAL A 26 -1.43 -3.66 -6.16
CA VAL A 26 -0.35 -2.68 -6.28
C VAL A 26 -0.34 -2.07 -7.69
N ARG A 27 -0.50 -2.90 -8.71
CA ARG A 27 -0.54 -2.40 -10.10
C ARG A 27 -1.70 -1.46 -10.32
N ARG A 28 -2.86 -1.77 -9.75
CA ARG A 28 -4.02 -0.89 -9.89
C ARG A 28 -3.80 0.43 -9.18
N VAL A 29 -3.20 0.42 -8.00
CA VAL A 29 -2.88 1.66 -7.28
C VAL A 29 -1.92 2.51 -8.11
N GLU A 30 -0.91 1.91 -8.73
CA GLU A 30 -0.03 2.64 -9.64
C GLU A 30 -0.80 3.36 -10.74
N GLU A 31 -1.73 2.64 -11.36
CA GLU A 31 -2.56 3.23 -12.43
C GLU A 31 -3.41 4.39 -11.92
N LEU A 32 -4.00 4.22 -10.75
CA LEU A 32 -4.87 5.25 -10.16
C LEU A 32 -4.10 6.53 -9.82
N LEU A 33 -2.85 6.41 -9.43
CA LEU A 33 -2.05 7.53 -8.98
C LEU A 33 -1.21 8.17 -10.08
N ALA A 34 -1.04 7.51 -11.22
CA ALA A 34 -0.26 8.02 -12.33
C ALA A 34 -0.72 9.41 -12.82
N PRO A 35 -2.03 9.71 -12.93
CA PRO A 35 -2.48 11.04 -13.34
C PRO A 35 -2.01 12.17 -12.44
N TYR A 36 -1.66 11.86 -11.20
CA TYR A 36 -1.21 12.87 -10.21
C TYR A 36 0.31 12.90 -10.08
N ASN A 37 1.02 12.22 -10.97
CA ASN A 37 2.48 12.12 -10.93
C ASN A 37 2.99 11.51 -9.64
N VAL A 38 2.21 10.61 -9.05
CA VAL A 38 2.63 9.84 -7.90
C VAL A 38 3.02 8.45 -8.36
N SER A 39 4.25 8.09 -8.09
CA SER A 39 4.77 6.77 -8.43
C SER A 39 5.81 6.38 -7.37
N PHE A 40 6.27 5.15 -7.45
CA PHE A 40 7.33 4.69 -6.55
C PHE A 40 8.38 3.94 -7.36
N GLY A 41 9.63 4.17 -7.00
CA GLY A 41 10.76 3.54 -7.68
C GLY A 41 11.13 2.20 -7.06
N ASN A 42 12.24 1.65 -7.53
CA ASN A 42 12.70 0.34 -7.09
C ASN A 42 12.97 0.25 -5.59
N ARG A 43 13.45 1.33 -4.98
CA ARG A 43 13.72 1.32 -3.55
C ARG A 43 12.45 1.15 -2.74
N VAL A 44 11.39 1.90 -3.09
CA VAL A 44 10.10 1.79 -2.40
C VAL A 44 9.46 0.44 -2.70
N ALA A 45 9.59 -0.06 -3.92
CA ALA A 45 9.07 -1.39 -4.27
C ALA A 45 9.70 -2.48 -3.40
N ARG A 46 11.01 -2.46 -3.20
CA ARG A 46 11.68 -3.44 -2.34
C ARG A 46 11.28 -3.28 -0.88
N GLN A 47 11.17 -2.04 -0.42
CA GLN A 47 10.73 -1.74 0.93
C GLN A 47 9.33 -2.32 1.15
N MET A 48 8.45 -2.16 0.17
CA MET A 48 7.09 -2.68 0.21
C MET A 48 7.09 -4.20 0.28
N GLU A 49 7.89 -4.87 -0.55
CA GLU A 49 8.00 -6.32 -0.54
C GLU A 49 8.48 -6.86 0.80
N ASP A 50 9.53 -6.26 1.33
CA ASP A 50 10.07 -6.68 2.62
C ASP A 50 9.05 -6.45 3.74
N TYR A 51 8.40 -5.28 3.74
CA TYR A 51 7.39 -4.98 4.75
C TYR A 51 6.25 -5.98 4.73
N VAL A 52 5.70 -6.25 3.56
CA VAL A 52 4.56 -7.16 3.42
C VAL A 52 4.93 -8.57 3.87
N ARG A 53 6.09 -9.06 3.46
CA ARG A 53 6.54 -10.40 3.84
C ARG A 53 6.73 -10.54 5.35
N ILE A 54 7.39 -9.55 5.96
CA ILE A 54 7.63 -9.58 7.41
C ILE A 54 6.32 -9.44 8.17
N TYR A 55 5.48 -8.49 7.77
CA TYR A 55 4.21 -8.28 8.45
C TYR A 55 3.35 -9.54 8.41
N CYS A 56 3.20 -10.13 7.24
CA CYS A 56 2.37 -11.32 7.09
C CYS A 56 2.94 -12.52 7.85
N ALA A 57 4.27 -12.66 7.88
CA ALA A 57 4.91 -13.76 8.58
C ALA A 57 4.70 -13.73 10.09
N CYS A 58 4.26 -12.58 10.64
CA CYS A 58 3.98 -12.48 12.08
C CYS A 58 2.67 -13.15 12.50
N PHE A 59 1.88 -13.62 11.55
CA PHE A 59 0.55 -14.17 11.83
C PHE A 59 0.45 -15.63 11.42
N PRO A 60 -0.43 -16.42 12.11
CA PRO A 60 -0.58 -17.84 11.81
C PRO A 60 -1.03 -18.12 10.37
N SER A 61 -1.84 -17.23 9.78
CA SER A 61 -2.28 -17.35 8.39
C SER A 61 -1.77 -16.12 7.64
N PRO A 62 -0.53 -16.16 7.16
CA PRO A 62 0.09 -14.97 6.54
C PRO A 62 -0.72 -14.36 5.41
N ALA A 63 -1.27 -15.17 4.51
CA ALA A 63 -2.02 -14.68 3.37
C ALA A 63 -3.27 -13.90 3.77
N SER A 64 -3.86 -14.18 4.93
CA SER A 64 -5.06 -13.48 5.39
C SER A 64 -4.77 -12.02 5.79
N ARG A 65 -3.51 -11.66 5.95
CA ARG A 65 -3.10 -10.32 6.34
C ARG A 65 -2.54 -9.50 5.17
N LEU A 66 -2.56 -10.06 3.96
CA LEU A 66 -1.97 -9.39 2.81
C LEU A 66 -2.56 -8.02 2.55
N ASN A 67 -3.89 -7.91 2.53
CA ASN A 67 -4.52 -6.63 2.22
C ASN A 67 -4.24 -5.58 3.29
N GLU A 68 -4.22 -6.00 4.55
CA GLU A 68 -3.89 -5.11 5.66
C GLU A 68 -2.45 -4.60 5.55
N ALA A 69 -1.51 -5.50 5.25
CA ALA A 69 -0.10 -5.13 5.08
C ALA A 69 0.08 -4.17 3.91
N LEU A 70 -0.56 -4.47 2.79
CA LEU A 70 -0.52 -3.62 1.61
C LEU A 70 -1.07 -2.24 1.91
N GLU A 71 -2.21 -2.16 2.59
CA GLU A 71 -2.79 -0.87 2.91
C GLU A 71 -1.86 -0.04 3.80
N ASN A 72 -1.26 -0.66 4.81
CA ASN A 72 -0.35 0.04 5.70
C ASN A 72 0.79 0.71 4.92
N ILE A 73 1.46 -0.05 4.08
CA ILE A 73 2.64 0.46 3.39
C ILE A 73 2.27 1.39 2.24
N LEU A 74 1.21 1.09 1.50
CA LEU A 74 0.75 1.94 0.42
C LEU A 74 0.30 3.30 0.94
N LEU A 75 -0.44 3.31 2.05
CA LEU A 75 -0.93 4.56 2.63
C LEU A 75 0.22 5.46 3.04
N SER A 76 1.21 4.92 3.76
CA SER A 76 2.30 5.73 4.29
C SER A 76 3.32 6.15 3.23
N GLU A 77 3.62 5.29 2.27
CA GLU A 77 4.73 5.53 1.34
C GLU A 77 4.32 6.02 -0.04
N VAL A 78 3.06 5.84 -0.40
CA VAL A 78 2.61 6.16 -1.76
C VAL A 78 1.41 7.10 -1.74
N VAL A 79 0.31 6.68 -1.15
CA VAL A 79 -0.95 7.43 -1.17
C VAL A 79 -0.82 8.77 -0.44
N ALA A 80 -0.05 8.82 0.63
CA ALA A 80 0.18 10.06 1.38
C ALA A 80 0.80 11.17 0.52
N LYS A 81 1.48 10.83 -0.56
CA LYS A 81 2.06 11.82 -1.47
C LYS A 81 1.01 12.68 -2.16
N LEU A 82 -0.24 12.22 -2.16
CA LEU A 82 -1.34 13.01 -2.72
C LEU A 82 -1.64 14.28 -1.92
N GLU A 83 -1.12 14.40 -0.69
CA GLU A 83 -1.29 15.63 0.09
C GLU A 83 -0.79 16.87 -0.65
N ASN A 84 0.20 16.70 -1.51
CA ASN A 84 0.79 17.80 -2.27
C ASN A 84 0.26 17.87 -3.70
N ARG A 85 -0.85 17.21 -3.97
CA ARG A 85 -1.45 17.19 -5.30
C ARG A 85 -2.89 17.68 -5.24
N ASN A 86 -3.36 18.17 -6.37
CA ASN A 86 -4.77 18.57 -6.51
C ASN A 86 -5.56 17.41 -7.08
N VAL A 87 -6.48 16.87 -6.29
CA VAL A 87 -7.37 15.79 -6.71
C VAL A 87 -8.75 16.37 -6.88
N GLU A 88 -9.18 16.53 -8.13
CA GLU A 88 -10.45 17.20 -8.43
C GLU A 88 -11.66 16.38 -8.00
N ASP A 89 -11.68 15.09 -8.32
CA ASP A 89 -12.79 14.22 -7.95
C ASP A 89 -12.33 13.19 -6.91
N ARG A 90 -12.27 13.66 -5.68
CA ARG A 90 -11.81 12.81 -4.55
C ARG A 90 -12.70 11.61 -4.34
N GLU A 91 -14.02 11.79 -4.48
CA GLU A 91 -14.94 10.69 -4.25
C GLU A 91 -14.79 9.57 -5.28
N ALA A 92 -14.57 9.95 -6.55
CA ALA A 92 -14.34 8.93 -7.58
C ALA A 92 -13.07 8.14 -7.30
N LEU A 93 -11.99 8.82 -6.91
CA LEU A 93 -10.74 8.15 -6.59
C LEU A 93 -10.90 7.27 -5.34
N ALA A 94 -11.55 7.80 -4.30
CA ALA A 94 -11.79 7.05 -3.08
C ALA A 94 -12.59 5.78 -3.33
N ALA A 95 -13.61 5.86 -4.21
CA ALA A 95 -14.41 4.69 -4.55
C ALA A 95 -13.58 3.58 -5.19
N GLU A 96 -12.56 3.96 -5.98
CA GLU A 96 -11.66 2.98 -6.56
C GLU A 96 -10.85 2.26 -5.47
N PHE A 97 -10.37 3.00 -4.47
CA PHE A 97 -9.66 2.38 -3.35
C PHE A 97 -10.57 1.47 -2.54
N ASP A 98 -11.83 1.89 -2.31
CA ASP A 98 -12.80 1.03 -1.63
C ASP A 98 -13.01 -0.28 -2.39
N GLY A 99 -13.05 -0.20 -3.72
CA GLY A 99 -13.20 -1.38 -4.57
C GLY A 99 -12.04 -2.37 -4.45
N LEU A 100 -10.87 -1.89 -4.04
CA LEU A 100 -9.71 -2.73 -3.80
C LEU A 100 -9.64 -3.25 -2.36
N GLY A 101 -10.61 -2.87 -1.51
CA GLY A 101 -10.56 -3.22 -0.10
C GLY A 101 -9.63 -2.35 0.72
N LEU A 102 -9.17 -1.24 0.15
CA LEU A 102 -8.23 -0.32 0.81
C LEU A 102 -9.02 0.87 1.37
N HIS A 103 -9.81 0.60 2.41
CA HIS A 103 -10.76 1.59 2.93
C HIS A 103 -10.11 2.76 3.65
N ARG A 104 -8.98 2.53 4.32
CA ARG A 104 -8.25 3.64 4.96
C ARG A 104 -7.61 4.54 3.93
N CYS A 105 -7.16 3.98 2.80
CA CYS A 105 -6.68 4.79 1.70
C CYS A 105 -7.82 5.63 1.13
N ALA A 106 -9.01 5.04 0.98
CA ALA A 106 -10.19 5.76 0.52
C ALA A 106 -10.53 6.94 1.44
N ASP A 107 -10.51 6.69 2.75
CA ASP A 107 -10.80 7.74 3.74
C ASP A 107 -9.78 8.87 3.68
N PHE A 108 -8.50 8.52 3.51
CA PHE A 108 -7.44 9.51 3.35
C PHE A 108 -7.72 10.41 2.13
N VAL A 109 -8.09 9.79 1.02
CA VAL A 109 -8.39 10.53 -0.22
C VAL A 109 -9.58 11.47 -0.02
N ARG A 110 -10.62 11.00 0.67
CA ARG A 110 -11.80 11.84 0.94
C ARG A 110 -11.47 13.07 1.77
N GLY A 111 -10.45 12.96 2.64
CA GLY A 111 -10.03 14.08 3.49
C GLY A 111 -9.06 15.05 2.81
N LEU A 112 -8.62 14.78 1.60
CA LEU A 112 -7.65 15.63 0.92
C LEU A 112 -8.22 17.00 0.61
N ASN A 113 -7.39 18.04 0.77
CA ASN A 113 -7.69 19.41 0.40
C ASN A 113 -8.82 20.05 1.21
N GLU A 114 -9.28 19.42 2.27
CA GLU A 114 -10.36 19.99 3.09
C GLU A 114 -9.96 21.31 3.75
N GLU A 115 -8.70 21.43 4.15
CA GLU A 115 -8.21 22.64 4.81
C GLU A 115 -8.07 23.84 3.86
N PHE A 116 -8.28 23.62 2.56
CA PHE A 116 -8.27 24.71 1.60
C PHE A 116 -9.67 25.23 1.28
N LEU A 117 -10.68 24.66 1.92
CA LEU A 117 -12.06 25.08 1.77
C LEU A 117 -12.45 26.10 2.85
#